data_c93dd71993ae686afcd83afeda2c7c9b
#
_entry.id   c93dd71993ae686afcd83afeda2c7c9b
#
_cell.length_a   1.000
_cell.length_b   1.000
_cell.length_c   1.000
_cell.angle_alpha   90.00
_cell.angle_beta   90.00
_cell.angle_gamma   90.00
#
_symmetry.space_group_name_H-M   'P 1'
#
loop_
_entity.id
_entity.type
_entity.pdbx_description
1 polymer ?
#
loop_
_entity_poly.entity_id
_entity_poly.type
_entity_poly.pdbx_seq_one_letter_code
_entity_poly.pdbx_strand_id
1 'polypeptide(L)'
;MAVWDLEVSLLAEDGYVQEKGKINKTIKYKEIELFAFEKPIGRAEIYYAGQSNTELTKIIVIHSFEYSDEQLVKIGNTYYQIINTYKISNEELELKLKSKKGGI
;
A
#
# COMPACT_ATOMS: atom_id res chain seq x y z
N MET A 1 -7.90 -20.82 6.92
CA MET A 1 -8.62 -20.19 5.79
C MET A 1 -8.48 -18.68 5.88
N ALA A 2 -8.10 -18.06 4.78
CA ALA A 2 -7.97 -16.59 4.76
C ALA A 2 -9.35 -15.94 4.73
N VAL A 3 -9.52 -14.88 5.52
CA VAL A 3 -10.77 -14.11 5.54
C VAL A 3 -10.48 -12.74 4.96
N TRP A 4 -11.17 -12.41 3.86
CA TRP A 4 -11.01 -11.15 3.15
C TRP A 4 -11.90 -10.08 3.80
N ASP A 5 -11.56 -9.69 5.01
CA ASP A 5 -12.38 -8.77 5.80
C ASP A 5 -11.68 -7.43 6.14
N LEU A 6 -10.47 -7.24 5.70
CA LEU A 6 -9.75 -5.98 5.92
C LEU A 6 -10.05 -5.01 4.79
N GLU A 7 -10.71 -3.91 5.12
CA GLU A 7 -10.99 -2.86 4.15
C GLU A 7 -9.74 -2.01 3.93
N VAL A 8 -9.29 -1.91 2.68
CA VAL A 8 -8.15 -1.09 2.32
C VAL A 8 -8.51 -0.24 1.11
N SER A 9 -7.80 0.87 0.93
CA SER A 9 -7.94 1.73 -0.24
C SER A 9 -6.59 1.87 -0.90
N LEU A 10 -6.51 1.51 -2.18
CA LEU A 10 -5.34 1.81 -2.98
C LEU A 10 -5.45 3.25 -3.47
N LEU A 11 -4.35 3.99 -3.39
CA LEU A 11 -4.34 5.39 -3.81
C LEU A 11 -3.66 5.51 -5.15
N ALA A 12 -4.46 5.73 -6.18
CA ALA A 12 -3.97 5.93 -7.54
C ALA A 12 -3.81 7.42 -7.82
N GLU A 13 -2.73 7.81 -8.46
CA GLU A 13 -2.56 9.19 -8.87
C GLU A 13 -3.60 9.57 -9.92
N ASP A 14 -4.34 10.65 -9.65
CA ASP A 14 -5.42 11.12 -10.51
C ASP A 14 -5.18 12.58 -10.87
N GLY A 15 -4.03 12.85 -11.50
CA GLY A 15 -3.64 14.18 -11.88
C GLY A 15 -3.11 15.00 -10.71
N TYR A 16 -3.12 16.30 -10.88
CA TYR A 16 -2.64 17.22 -9.84
C TYR A 16 -3.49 18.48 -9.84
N VAL A 17 -3.46 19.18 -8.69
CA VAL A 17 -4.08 20.49 -8.57
C VAL A 17 -2.99 21.51 -8.32
N GLN A 18 -3.01 22.59 -9.08
CA GLN A 18 -2.14 23.74 -8.84
C GLN A 18 -3.02 24.91 -8.45
N GLU A 19 -2.87 25.38 -7.22
CA GLU A 19 -3.61 26.54 -6.77
C GLU A 19 -3.05 27.81 -7.40
N LYS A 20 -3.94 28.75 -7.71
CA LYS A 20 -3.57 30.03 -8.31
C LYS A 20 -2.60 30.77 -7.38
N GLY A 21 -1.45 31.15 -7.93
CA GLY A 21 -0.43 31.87 -7.18
C GLY A 21 0.56 31.00 -6.42
N LYS A 22 0.40 29.67 -6.47
CA LYS A 22 1.34 28.72 -5.86
C LYS A 22 2.22 28.09 -6.91
N ILE A 23 3.47 27.86 -6.56
CA ILE A 23 4.45 27.23 -7.45
C ILE A 23 4.30 25.70 -7.40
N ASN A 24 3.98 25.16 -6.22
CA ASN A 24 3.92 23.71 -6.02
C ASN A 24 2.58 23.14 -6.44
N LYS A 25 2.65 21.98 -7.08
CA LYS A 25 1.47 21.20 -7.48
C LYS A 25 1.16 20.17 -6.41
N THR A 26 -0.12 20.01 -6.08
CA THR A 26 -0.58 18.98 -5.17
C THR A 26 -1.12 17.81 -5.98
N ILE A 27 -0.56 16.62 -5.76
CA ILE A 27 -1.02 15.41 -6.46
C ILE A 27 -2.36 15.00 -5.88
N LYS A 28 -3.32 14.77 -6.76
CA LYS A 28 -4.62 14.21 -6.40
C LYS A 28 -4.55 12.70 -6.42
N TYR A 29 -5.23 12.07 -5.48
CA TYR A 29 -5.34 10.63 -5.44
C TYR A 29 -6.78 10.20 -5.51
N LYS A 30 -7.01 9.12 -6.25
CA LYS A 30 -8.29 8.44 -6.29
C LYS A 30 -8.21 7.22 -5.39
N GLU A 31 -9.18 7.08 -4.49
CA GLU A 31 -9.23 5.93 -3.60
C GLU A 31 -9.98 4.78 -4.29
N ILE A 32 -9.33 3.63 -4.36
CA ILE A 32 -9.93 2.40 -4.90
C ILE A 32 -10.13 1.47 -3.71
N GLU A 33 -11.37 1.35 -3.26
CA GLU A 33 -11.71 0.51 -2.11
C GLU A 33 -11.76 -0.96 -2.50
N LEU A 34 -11.13 -1.80 -1.68
CA LEU A 34 -11.14 -3.23 -1.89
C LEU A 34 -10.95 -3.95 -0.56
N PHE A 35 -11.10 -5.28 -0.60
CA PHE A 35 -10.89 -6.11 0.57
C PHE A 35 -9.58 -6.87 0.46
N ALA A 36 -8.94 -7.05 1.59
CA ALA A 36 -7.67 -7.75 1.71
C ALA A 36 -7.68 -8.66 2.93
N PHE A 37 -6.64 -9.43 3.11
CA PHE A 37 -6.37 -10.05 4.40
C PHE A 37 -4.93 -9.78 4.79
N GLU A 38 -4.69 -9.70 6.10
CA GLU A 38 -3.37 -9.42 6.65
C GLU A 38 -2.64 -10.73 6.92
N LYS A 39 -1.35 -10.76 6.56
CA LYS A 39 -0.47 -11.89 6.87
C LYS A 39 0.49 -11.51 7.99
N PRO A 40 0.85 -12.45 8.85
CA PRO A 40 1.89 -12.17 9.85
C PRO A 40 3.25 -11.96 9.18
N ILE A 41 4.08 -11.11 9.79
CA ILE A 41 5.42 -10.85 9.31
C ILE A 41 6.35 -11.95 9.85
N GLY A 42 7.02 -12.66 8.95
CA GLY A 42 7.97 -13.70 9.31
C GLY A 42 9.28 -13.11 9.82
N ARG A 43 10.03 -13.89 10.61
CA ARG A 43 11.31 -13.45 11.16
C ARG A 43 12.33 -13.08 10.08
N ALA A 44 12.38 -13.88 9.01
CA ALA A 44 13.30 -13.62 7.91
C ALA A 44 12.99 -12.29 7.22
N GLU A 45 11.72 -11.96 7.07
CA GLU A 45 11.30 -10.72 6.46
C GLU A 45 11.68 -9.52 7.30
N ILE A 46 11.52 -9.61 8.63
CA ILE A 46 11.94 -8.56 9.55
C ILE A 46 13.45 -8.33 9.45
N TYR A 47 14.20 -9.41 9.39
CA TYR A 47 15.65 -9.35 9.30
C TYR A 47 16.12 -8.64 8.04
N TYR A 48 15.56 -9.04 6.88
CA TYR A 48 15.94 -8.42 5.61
C TYR A 48 15.53 -6.95 5.54
N ALA A 49 14.36 -6.62 6.05
CA ALA A 49 13.90 -5.24 6.10
C ALA A 49 14.84 -4.38 6.95
N GLY A 50 15.30 -4.91 8.09
CA GLY A 50 16.25 -4.21 8.94
C GLY A 50 17.57 -3.93 8.26
N GLN A 51 18.07 -4.87 7.47
CA GLN A 51 19.35 -4.70 6.75
C GLN A 51 19.27 -3.63 5.66
N SER A 52 18.13 -3.45 5.05
CA SER A 52 17.95 -2.47 3.97
C SER A 52 17.48 -1.11 4.49
N ASN A 53 17.47 -0.89 5.81
CA ASN A 53 16.92 0.30 6.43
C ASN A 53 15.44 0.54 6.09
N THR A 54 14.76 -0.51 5.66
CA THR A 54 13.35 -0.45 5.31
C THR A 54 12.55 -1.05 6.46
N GLU A 55 11.66 -0.27 7.04
CA GLU A 55 10.83 -0.71 8.13
C GLU A 55 9.55 -1.36 7.59
N LEU A 56 9.51 -2.70 7.63
CA LEU A 56 8.33 -3.45 7.22
C LEU A 56 7.29 -3.38 8.34
N THR A 57 6.15 -2.77 8.06
CA THR A 57 5.11 -2.56 9.07
C THR A 57 3.99 -3.58 8.96
N LYS A 58 3.61 -3.97 7.75
CA LYS A 58 2.44 -4.80 7.53
C LYS A 58 2.55 -5.53 6.20
N ILE A 59 1.99 -6.73 6.14
CA ILE A 59 1.86 -7.49 4.90
C ILE A 59 0.38 -7.76 4.68
N ILE A 60 -0.13 -7.38 3.51
CA ILE A 60 -1.51 -7.66 3.13
C ILE A 60 -1.54 -8.41 1.80
N VAL A 61 -2.64 -9.12 1.55
CA VAL A 61 -2.87 -9.81 0.28
C VAL A 61 -4.14 -9.26 -0.33
N ILE A 62 -4.07 -8.89 -1.59
CA ILE A 62 -5.23 -8.41 -2.36
C ILE A 62 -5.41 -9.32 -3.58
N HIS A 63 -6.53 -9.13 -4.28
CA HIS A 63 -6.73 -9.80 -5.56
C HIS A 63 -5.85 -9.13 -6.61
N SER A 64 -5.09 -9.93 -7.35
CA SER A 64 -4.08 -9.40 -8.27
C SER A 64 -4.67 -8.51 -9.38
N PHE A 65 -5.90 -8.81 -9.81
CA PHE A 65 -6.54 -8.03 -10.86
C PHE A 65 -6.97 -6.62 -10.40
N GLU A 66 -6.96 -6.37 -9.10
CA GLU A 66 -7.32 -5.07 -8.53
C GLU A 66 -6.13 -4.10 -8.44
N TYR A 67 -4.92 -4.60 -8.70
CA TYR A 67 -3.71 -3.80 -8.56
C TYR A 67 -3.25 -3.26 -9.92
N SER A 68 -2.93 -1.96 -9.96
CA SER A 68 -2.46 -1.27 -11.16
C SER A 68 -1.25 -0.39 -10.86
N ASP A 69 -0.27 -0.95 -10.15
CA ASP A 69 1.00 -0.31 -9.79
C ASP A 69 0.87 0.91 -8.88
N GLU A 70 -0.18 0.96 -8.06
CA GLU A 70 -0.30 1.99 -7.03
C GLU A 70 0.84 1.87 -6.04
N GLN A 71 1.30 3.01 -5.53
CA GLN A 71 2.43 3.07 -4.60
C GLN A 71 1.99 3.25 -3.15
N LEU A 72 0.75 3.66 -2.92
CA LEU A 72 0.25 4.02 -1.60
C LEU A 72 -1.02 3.25 -1.28
N VAL A 73 -1.18 2.93 0.00
CA VAL A 73 -2.37 2.25 0.53
C VAL A 73 -2.83 3.00 1.77
N LYS A 74 -4.13 3.14 1.92
CA LYS A 74 -4.75 3.69 3.13
C LYS A 74 -5.53 2.58 3.81
N ILE A 75 -5.24 2.36 5.10
CA ILE A 75 -5.96 1.40 5.94
C ILE A 75 -6.46 2.16 7.16
N GLY A 76 -7.79 2.30 7.28
CA GLY A 76 -8.36 3.15 8.31
C GLY A 76 -7.91 4.59 8.09
N ASN A 77 -7.26 5.18 9.09
CA ASN A 77 -6.71 6.52 9.00
C ASN A 77 -5.20 6.56 8.80
N THR A 78 -4.60 5.41 8.50
CA THR A 78 -3.15 5.30 8.38
C THR A 78 -2.76 5.08 6.92
N TYR A 79 -1.75 5.81 6.48
CA TYR A 79 -1.20 5.68 5.13
C TYR A 79 0.04 4.81 5.15
N TYR A 80 0.18 3.98 4.13
CA TYR A 80 1.31 3.07 3.96
C TYR A 80 1.88 3.22 2.56
N GLN A 81 3.19 3.02 2.46
CA GLN A 81 3.87 2.94 1.17
C GLN A 81 4.10 1.48 0.83
N ILE A 82 3.82 1.09 -0.40
CA ILE A 82 4.09 -0.26 -0.88
C ILE A 82 5.57 -0.34 -1.24
N ILE A 83 6.31 -1.15 -0.50
CA ILE A 83 7.76 -1.29 -0.71
C ILE A 83 8.12 -2.49 -1.57
N ASN A 84 7.23 -3.47 -1.65
CA ASN A 84 7.46 -4.64 -2.49
C ASN A 84 6.14 -5.34 -2.76
N THR A 85 6.08 -6.06 -3.89
CA THR A 85 4.94 -6.87 -4.25
C THR A 85 5.42 -8.27 -4.60
N TYR A 86 4.57 -9.27 -4.32
CA TYR A 86 4.87 -10.65 -4.65
C TYR A 86 3.59 -11.33 -5.13
N LYS A 87 3.63 -11.86 -6.34
CA LYS A 87 2.50 -12.56 -6.91
C LYS A 87 2.47 -13.99 -6.36
N ILE A 88 1.51 -14.26 -5.46
CA ILE A 88 1.37 -15.57 -4.85
C ILE A 88 0.78 -16.56 -5.85
N SER A 89 -0.21 -16.12 -6.63
CA SER A 89 -0.89 -16.92 -7.63
C SER A 89 -1.46 -15.99 -8.71
N ASN A 90 -2.19 -16.54 -9.67
CA ASN A 90 -2.84 -15.71 -10.69
C ASN A 90 -3.90 -14.77 -10.09
N GLU A 91 -4.40 -15.10 -8.92
CA GLU A 91 -5.49 -14.36 -8.30
C GLU A 91 -5.06 -13.53 -7.10
N GLU A 92 -3.91 -13.82 -6.49
CA GLU A 92 -3.49 -13.22 -5.24
C GLU A 92 -2.14 -12.52 -5.35
N LEU A 93 -2.08 -11.30 -4.84
CA LEU A 93 -0.88 -10.47 -4.82
C LEU A 93 -0.59 -10.01 -3.40
N GLU A 94 0.62 -10.30 -2.93
CA GLU A 94 1.07 -9.87 -1.62
C GLU A 94 1.70 -8.49 -1.72
N LEU A 95 1.30 -7.58 -0.81
CA LEU A 95 1.86 -6.24 -0.73
C LEU A 95 2.58 -6.09 0.60
N LYS A 96 3.85 -5.73 0.55
CA LYS A 96 4.63 -5.41 1.74
C LYS A 96 4.59 -3.91 1.95
N LEU A 97 4.18 -3.50 3.14
CA LEU A 97 3.87 -2.12 3.45
C LEU A 97 4.79 -1.54 4.50
N LYS A 98 5.12 -0.29 4.30
CA LYS A 98 5.87 0.52 5.25
C LYS A 98 4.97 1.68 5.68
N SER A 99 4.95 1.98 6.97
CA SER A 99 4.19 3.11 7.48
C SER A 99 4.70 4.43 6.88
N LYS A 100 3.78 5.26 6.40
CA LYS A 100 4.10 6.58 5.85
C LYS A 100 3.65 7.63 6.83
N LYS A 101 4.63 8.34 7.41
CA LYS A 101 4.35 9.38 8.40
C LYS A 101 3.92 10.66 7.70
N GLY A 102 3.02 11.39 8.36
CA GLY A 102 2.58 12.70 7.88
C GLY A 102 1.53 12.69 6.80
N GLY A 103 0.98 11.51 6.47
CA GLY A 103 0.01 11.37 5.40
C GLY A 103 0.61 11.54 4.01
N ILE A 104 -0.19 11.96 3.07
CA ILE A 104 0.22 12.13 1.67
C ILE A 104 0.21 13.61 1.27
#